data_87d9cbef33308bfc725e5a5416608816
#
_entry.id   87d9cbef33308bfc725e5a5416608816
#
_cell.length_a   1.000
_cell.length_b   1.000
_cell.length_c   1.000
_cell.angle_alpha   90.00
_cell.angle_beta   90.00
_cell.angle_gamma   90.00
#
_symmetry.space_group_name_H-M   'P 1'
#
loop_
_entity.id
_entity.type
_entity.pdbx_description
1 polymer ?
#
loop_
_entity_poly.entity_id
_entity_poly.type
_entity_poly.pdbx_seq_one_letter_code
_entity_poly.pdbx_strand_id
1 'polypeptide(L)'
;MLSKKRPIVSYMLKMVLFVLSFIAVTALIILLSSRFACPLRSFPVFSCAELYRSARTEENDKTALYIIIDAGHGGEDGGAVSDAGVPEKDINLDISKRLSEFLSLSDYTPVLIRSDDRLMYEAGQESRKKYYDLTNRVEKAKQYSPAIFVSIHQNKFPIRKYKGFQVYCSKNNPQSALLGTVMQENAKRYL
;
A
#
# COMPACT_ATOMS: atom_id res chain seq x y z
N MET A 1 -66.80 2.07 -52.54
CA MET A 1 -65.30 1.94 -52.46
C MET A 1 -64.80 3.04 -51.51
N LEU A 2 -64.71 2.72 -50.20
CA LEU A 2 -64.30 3.70 -49.21
C LEU A 2 -62.84 3.42 -48.77
N SER A 3 -62.00 4.37 -48.96
CA SER A 3 -60.54 4.42 -48.90
C SER A 3 -60.02 4.08 -47.50
N LYS A 4 -59.16 3.03 -47.42
CA LYS A 4 -58.41 2.54 -46.29
C LYS A 4 -57.20 3.40 -45.94
N LYS A 5 -57.38 4.72 -45.68
CA LYS A 5 -56.28 5.69 -45.38
C LYS A 5 -56.07 5.96 -43.86
N ARG A 6 -56.67 5.19 -42.96
CA ARG A 6 -56.57 5.46 -41.49
C ARG A 6 -55.40 4.88 -40.70
N PRO A 7 -54.60 3.87 -41.12
CA PRO A 7 -53.57 3.35 -40.26
C PRO A 7 -52.34 4.24 -40.16
N ILE A 8 -51.95 4.92 -41.23
CA ILE A 8 -50.68 5.71 -41.25
C ILE A 8 -50.75 6.92 -40.31
N VAL A 9 -51.89 7.63 -40.31
CA VAL A 9 -52.06 8.80 -39.42
C VAL A 9 -52.07 8.37 -37.95
N SER A 10 -52.62 7.20 -37.64
CA SER A 10 -52.62 6.64 -36.27
C SER A 10 -51.20 6.26 -35.82
N TYR A 11 -50.37 5.72 -36.71
CA TYR A 11 -48.96 5.41 -36.39
C TYR A 11 -48.12 6.69 -36.22
N MET A 12 -48.30 7.67 -37.08
CA MET A 12 -47.62 8.96 -36.94
C MET A 12 -47.98 9.66 -35.64
N LEU A 13 -49.27 9.65 -35.26
CA LEU A 13 -49.70 10.24 -33.99
C LEU A 13 -49.10 9.51 -32.78
N LYS A 14 -49.03 8.18 -32.82
CA LYS A 14 -48.40 7.39 -31.75
C LYS A 14 -46.90 7.66 -31.64
N MET A 15 -46.19 7.78 -32.78
CA MET A 15 -44.77 8.16 -32.80
C MET A 15 -44.54 9.56 -32.24
N VAL A 16 -45.35 10.52 -32.59
CA VAL A 16 -45.26 11.90 -32.06
C VAL A 16 -45.51 11.91 -30.56
N LEU A 17 -46.52 11.21 -30.08
CA LEU A 17 -46.78 11.07 -28.63
C LEU A 17 -45.65 10.37 -27.87
N PHE A 18 -45.04 9.37 -28.48
CA PHE A 18 -43.88 8.69 -27.89
C PHE A 18 -42.65 9.61 -27.79
N VAL A 19 -42.36 10.36 -28.84
CA VAL A 19 -41.26 11.36 -28.84
C VAL A 19 -41.50 12.46 -27.80
N LEU A 20 -42.72 12.98 -27.74
CA LEU A 20 -43.10 13.99 -26.74
C LEU A 20 -42.99 13.47 -25.31
N SER A 21 -43.41 12.22 -25.04
CA SER A 21 -43.23 11.59 -23.72
C SER A 21 -41.76 11.42 -23.36
N PHE A 22 -40.92 11.03 -24.31
CA PHE A 22 -39.47 10.90 -24.09
C PHE A 22 -38.81 12.25 -23.77
N ILE A 23 -39.17 13.30 -24.50
CA ILE A 23 -38.71 14.67 -24.24
C ILE A 23 -39.17 15.14 -22.84
N ALA A 24 -40.42 14.88 -22.46
CA ALA A 24 -40.93 15.24 -21.15
C ALA A 24 -40.21 14.51 -20.00
N VAL A 25 -39.91 13.22 -20.16
CA VAL A 25 -39.17 12.43 -19.16
C VAL A 25 -37.72 12.92 -19.06
N THR A 26 -37.05 13.18 -20.16
CA THR A 26 -35.67 13.72 -20.13
C THR A 26 -35.59 15.10 -19.50
N ALA A 27 -36.55 16.00 -19.84
CA ALA A 27 -36.66 17.31 -19.20
C ALA A 27 -36.92 17.22 -17.70
N LEU A 28 -37.75 16.28 -17.26
CA LEU A 28 -38.01 16.04 -15.85
C LEU A 28 -36.75 15.52 -15.10
N ILE A 29 -35.99 14.60 -15.73
CA ILE A 29 -34.72 14.11 -15.17
C ILE A 29 -33.72 15.27 -15.04
N ILE A 30 -33.59 16.14 -16.02
CA ILE A 30 -32.71 17.31 -15.99
C ILE A 30 -33.15 18.27 -14.87
N LEU A 31 -34.45 18.54 -14.74
CA LEU A 31 -35.00 19.40 -13.69
C LEU A 31 -34.80 18.82 -12.30
N LEU A 32 -34.94 17.51 -12.13
CA LEU A 32 -34.69 16.83 -10.86
C LEU A 32 -33.18 16.82 -10.53
N SER A 33 -32.33 16.54 -11.50
CA SER A 33 -30.88 16.55 -11.29
C SER A 33 -30.35 17.95 -10.95
N SER A 34 -30.92 19.02 -11.49
CA SER A 34 -30.54 20.40 -11.13
C SER A 34 -30.93 20.78 -9.69
N ARG A 35 -31.94 20.14 -9.11
CA ARG A 35 -32.32 20.32 -7.70
C ARG A 35 -31.38 19.60 -6.72
N PHE A 36 -30.71 18.55 -7.20
CA PHE A 36 -29.70 17.79 -6.44
C PHE A 36 -28.26 18.20 -6.77
N ALA A 37 -28.06 19.16 -7.66
CA ALA A 37 -26.76 19.78 -7.84
C ALA A 37 -26.43 20.54 -6.54
N CYS A 38 -25.84 19.83 -5.60
CA CYS A 38 -25.14 20.45 -4.48
C CYS A 38 -24.16 21.47 -5.08
N PRO A 39 -24.17 22.76 -4.67
CA PRO A 39 -23.16 23.68 -5.14
C PRO A 39 -21.82 23.04 -4.79
N LEU A 40 -21.02 22.70 -5.80
CA LEU A 40 -19.63 22.36 -5.65
C LEU A 40 -18.96 23.59 -5.04
N ARG A 41 -19.11 23.78 -3.70
CA ARG A 41 -18.15 24.56 -2.97
C ARG A 41 -16.81 23.93 -3.32
N SER A 42 -15.92 24.72 -3.86
CA SER A 42 -14.53 24.37 -4.01
C SER A 42 -14.01 24.04 -2.60
N PHE A 43 -14.19 22.79 -2.21
CA PHE A 43 -13.45 22.28 -1.04
C PHE A 43 -11.99 22.41 -1.44
N PRO A 44 -11.16 23.04 -0.60
CA PRO A 44 -9.73 22.99 -0.82
C PRO A 44 -9.37 21.49 -0.95
N VAL A 45 -8.75 21.12 -2.06
CA VAL A 45 -8.24 19.76 -2.26
C VAL A 45 -7.06 19.64 -1.31
N PHE A 46 -7.36 19.32 -0.05
CA PHE A 46 -6.32 18.91 0.87
C PHE A 46 -5.76 17.61 0.32
N SER A 47 -4.45 17.54 0.16
CA SER A 47 -3.80 16.28 -0.13
C SER A 47 -4.14 15.30 0.99
N CYS A 48 -4.27 14.00 0.68
CA CYS A 48 -4.47 12.98 1.72
C CYS A 48 -3.45 13.10 2.86
N ALA A 49 -2.24 13.57 2.55
CA ALA A 49 -1.19 13.85 3.54
C ALA A 49 -1.52 15.02 4.47
N GLU A 50 -2.21 16.06 3.99
CA GLU A 50 -2.62 17.21 4.84
C GLU A 50 -3.83 16.87 5.69
N LEU A 51 -4.82 16.14 5.16
CA LEU A 51 -5.95 15.63 5.95
C LEU A 51 -5.46 14.65 7.03
N TYR A 52 -4.54 13.77 6.69
CA TYR A 52 -3.92 12.84 7.64
C TYR A 52 -3.13 13.58 8.71
N ARG A 53 -2.37 14.61 8.34
CA ARG A 53 -1.59 15.43 9.28
C ARG A 53 -2.49 16.27 10.19
N SER A 54 -3.58 16.84 9.68
CA SER A 54 -4.58 17.60 10.46
C SER A 54 -5.35 16.74 11.44
N ALA A 55 -5.78 15.53 11.04
CA ALA A 55 -6.43 14.58 11.93
C ALA A 55 -5.49 14.09 13.06
N ARG A 56 -4.18 14.02 12.79
CA ARG A 56 -3.18 13.58 13.75
C ARG A 56 -2.82 14.63 14.79
N THR A 57 -3.03 15.94 14.54
CA THR A 57 -2.71 17.02 15.48
C THR A 57 -3.74 17.20 16.60
N GLU A 58 -4.92 16.64 16.48
CA GLU A 58 -5.97 16.76 17.50
C GLU A 58 -6.14 15.54 18.40
N GLU A 59 -5.54 14.41 18.08
CA GLU A 59 -5.65 13.18 18.87
C GLU A 59 -4.32 12.76 19.49
N ASN A 60 -4.03 13.45 20.62
CA ASN A 60 -3.46 12.80 21.81
C ASN A 60 -2.18 11.97 21.67
N ASP A 61 -1.23 12.29 22.50
CA ASP A 61 -0.19 11.55 23.23
C ASP A 61 -0.30 9.98 23.30
N LYS A 62 -0.72 9.33 22.25
CA LYS A 62 -0.46 7.91 22.01
C LYS A 62 0.95 7.83 21.46
N THR A 63 1.88 7.35 22.27
CA THR A 63 3.25 7.01 21.84
C THR A 63 3.19 6.24 20.52
N ALA A 64 3.58 6.92 19.42
CA ALA A 64 3.53 6.33 18.09
C ALA A 64 4.35 5.05 18.06
N LEU A 65 3.74 3.93 17.68
CA LEU A 65 4.46 2.66 17.53
C LEU A 65 5.29 2.72 16.26
N TYR A 66 6.60 2.65 16.41
CA TYR A 66 7.53 2.61 15.29
C TYR A 66 7.58 1.20 14.68
N ILE A 67 7.51 1.13 13.36
CA ILE A 67 7.77 -0.10 12.62
C ILE A 67 9.09 0.08 11.88
N ILE A 68 10.13 -0.53 12.42
CA ILE A 68 11.47 -0.47 11.85
C ILE A 68 11.57 -1.54 10.76
N ILE A 69 11.83 -1.11 9.54
CA ILE A 69 11.88 -1.98 8.37
C ILE A 69 13.32 -2.04 7.90
N ASP A 70 13.91 -3.23 8.00
CA ASP A 70 15.27 -3.52 7.60
C ASP A 70 15.27 -4.28 6.27
N ALA A 71 15.66 -3.60 5.19
CA ALA A 71 15.93 -4.25 3.92
C ALA A 71 17.28 -4.96 3.98
N GLY A 72 17.29 -6.28 4.07
CA GLY A 72 18.51 -7.08 4.17
C GLY A 72 19.45 -6.82 2.99
N HIS A 73 20.77 -6.99 3.24
CA HIS A 73 21.85 -6.74 2.27
C HIS A 73 21.95 -5.27 1.82
N GLY A 74 22.68 -4.99 0.75
CA GLY A 74 22.84 -3.65 0.17
C GLY A 74 24.27 -3.40 -0.36
N GLY A 75 24.41 -2.44 -1.25
CA GLY A 75 25.69 -2.09 -1.85
C GLY A 75 26.38 -3.28 -2.50
N GLU A 76 27.59 -3.60 -2.07
CA GLU A 76 28.37 -4.74 -2.57
C GLU A 76 27.89 -6.12 -2.07
N ASP A 77 27.10 -6.17 -0.99
CA ASP A 77 26.45 -7.40 -0.52
C ASP A 77 25.11 -7.59 -1.25
N GLY A 78 25.13 -8.33 -2.33
CA GLY A 78 23.94 -8.60 -3.15
C GLY A 78 22.95 -9.57 -2.52
N GLY A 79 23.36 -10.35 -1.51
CA GLY A 79 22.59 -11.48 -1.00
C GLY A 79 22.49 -12.63 -2.00
N ALA A 80 21.42 -13.41 -1.95
CA ALA A 80 21.15 -14.44 -2.95
C ALA A 80 20.86 -13.81 -4.32
N VAL A 81 21.15 -14.56 -5.39
CA VAL A 81 20.83 -14.13 -6.76
C VAL A 81 19.86 -15.12 -7.37
N SER A 82 18.80 -14.60 -7.98
CA SER A 82 17.80 -15.41 -8.69
C SER A 82 18.40 -16.02 -9.96
N ASP A 83 17.71 -17.00 -10.56
CA ASP A 83 18.13 -17.59 -11.83
C ASP A 83 18.09 -16.56 -13.00
N ALA A 84 17.33 -15.49 -12.85
CA ALA A 84 17.28 -14.35 -13.80
C ALA A 84 18.35 -13.28 -13.53
N GLY A 85 19.26 -13.48 -12.56
CA GLY A 85 20.32 -12.54 -12.23
C GLY A 85 19.90 -11.38 -11.32
N VAL A 86 18.69 -11.40 -10.77
CA VAL A 86 18.22 -10.34 -9.85
C VAL A 86 18.76 -10.60 -8.45
N PRO A 87 19.50 -9.66 -7.83
CA PRO A 87 20.03 -9.81 -6.49
C PRO A 87 18.94 -9.58 -5.43
N GLU A 88 19.06 -10.28 -4.33
CA GLU A 88 18.15 -10.23 -3.18
C GLU A 88 18.00 -8.83 -2.61
N LYS A 89 19.08 -8.07 -2.52
CA LYS A 89 19.12 -6.71 -1.97
C LYS A 89 18.13 -5.75 -2.64
N ASP A 90 17.92 -5.90 -3.95
CA ASP A 90 17.03 -5.02 -4.73
C ASP A 90 15.57 -5.33 -4.43
N ILE A 91 15.23 -6.62 -4.36
CA ILE A 91 13.89 -7.10 -4.00
C ILE A 91 13.56 -6.68 -2.57
N ASN A 92 14.50 -6.87 -1.63
CA ASN A 92 14.32 -6.49 -0.23
C ASN A 92 14.06 -4.99 -0.09
N LEU A 93 14.79 -4.16 -0.85
CA LEU A 93 14.62 -2.71 -0.82
C LEU A 93 13.26 -2.27 -1.39
N ASP A 94 12.83 -2.86 -2.51
CA ASP A 94 11.54 -2.53 -3.14
C ASP A 94 10.38 -2.90 -2.20
N ILE A 95 10.39 -4.12 -1.64
CA ILE A 95 9.37 -4.56 -0.67
C ILE A 95 9.36 -3.64 0.56
N SER A 96 10.53 -3.28 1.10
CA SER A 96 10.65 -2.41 2.27
C SER A 96 10.07 -1.03 2.03
N LYS A 97 10.32 -0.43 0.86
CA LYS A 97 9.75 0.87 0.48
C LYS A 97 8.23 0.81 0.38
N ARG A 98 7.68 -0.19 -0.32
CA ARG A 98 6.22 -0.39 -0.45
C ARG A 98 5.56 -0.63 0.90
N LEU A 99 6.18 -1.43 1.77
CA LEU A 99 5.69 -1.65 3.13
C LEU A 99 5.69 -0.34 3.93
N SER A 100 6.75 0.46 3.83
CA SER A 100 6.84 1.77 4.48
C SER A 100 5.73 2.72 4.00
N GLU A 101 5.49 2.80 2.69
CA GLU A 101 4.41 3.60 2.10
C GLU A 101 3.05 3.14 2.62
N PHE A 102 2.79 1.83 2.62
CA PHE A 102 1.55 1.26 3.10
C PHE A 102 1.31 1.55 4.60
N LEU A 103 2.33 1.38 5.45
CA LEU A 103 2.23 1.65 6.88
C LEU A 103 2.06 3.14 7.19
N SER A 104 2.56 4.03 6.33
CA SER A 104 2.36 5.48 6.45
C SER A 104 0.89 5.91 6.31
N LEU A 105 0.04 5.07 5.74
CA LEU A 105 -1.41 5.29 5.64
C LEU A 105 -2.17 4.84 6.90
N SER A 106 -1.46 4.26 7.87
CA SER A 106 -2.01 3.73 9.12
C SER A 106 -1.47 4.53 10.32
N ASP A 107 -1.87 4.16 11.54
CA ASP A 107 -1.42 4.81 12.78
C ASP A 107 0.01 4.39 13.22
N TYR A 108 0.78 3.80 12.30
CA TYR A 108 2.16 3.41 12.55
C TYR A 108 3.15 4.44 12.00
N THR A 109 4.33 4.49 12.59
CA THR A 109 5.44 5.31 12.10
C THR A 109 6.51 4.41 11.50
N PRO A 110 6.54 4.19 10.17
CA PRO A 110 7.56 3.37 9.54
C PRO A 110 8.92 4.06 9.53
N VAL A 111 9.97 3.29 9.80
CA VAL A 111 11.36 3.73 9.76
C VAL A 111 12.18 2.75 8.93
N LEU A 112 12.68 3.20 7.79
CA LEU A 112 13.58 2.40 6.95
C LEU A 112 15.01 2.46 7.51
N ILE A 113 15.64 1.29 7.70
CA ILE A 113 17.06 1.22 8.06
C ILE A 113 17.91 1.76 6.91
N ARG A 114 17.64 1.34 5.68
CA ARG A 114 18.20 1.94 4.45
C ARG A 114 17.09 2.26 3.45
N SER A 115 17.25 3.35 2.74
CA SER A 115 16.32 3.81 1.69
C SER A 115 16.93 3.76 0.27
N ASP A 116 18.18 3.38 0.19
CA ASP A 116 18.96 3.27 -1.04
C ASP A 116 19.81 1.98 -1.06
N ASP A 117 20.55 1.76 -2.16
CA ASP A 117 21.41 0.59 -2.32
C ASP A 117 22.78 0.83 -1.66
N ARG A 118 22.82 0.68 -0.32
CA ARG A 118 24.06 0.79 0.45
C ARG A 118 24.12 -0.20 1.60
N LEU A 119 25.34 -0.48 2.08
CA LEU A 119 25.60 -1.04 3.40
C LEU A 119 25.62 0.08 4.44
N MET A 120 25.38 -0.26 5.71
CA MET A 120 25.27 0.70 6.81
C MET A 120 26.60 0.95 7.54
N TYR A 121 27.75 0.52 6.99
CA TYR A 121 29.04 0.88 7.55
C TYR A 121 29.45 2.30 7.11
N GLU A 122 30.31 2.94 7.89
CA GLU A 122 30.82 4.29 7.65
C GLU A 122 32.28 4.28 7.16
N ALA A 123 32.76 5.44 6.72
CA ALA A 123 34.17 5.61 6.34
C ALA A 123 35.10 5.23 7.50
N GLY A 124 36.15 4.45 7.20
CA GLY A 124 37.08 3.88 8.19
C GLY A 124 36.66 2.52 8.78
N GLN A 125 35.49 2.00 8.39
CA GLN A 125 34.98 0.70 8.85
C GLN A 125 35.12 -0.41 7.78
N GLU A 126 35.79 -0.16 6.69
CA GLU A 126 35.89 -1.01 5.48
C GLU A 126 36.53 -2.37 5.78
N SER A 127 37.46 -2.44 6.75
CA SER A 127 38.13 -3.70 7.12
C SER A 127 37.21 -4.75 7.74
N ARG A 128 36.05 -4.32 8.27
CA ARG A 128 35.08 -5.18 8.94
C ARG A 128 33.65 -4.84 8.53
N LYS A 129 33.44 -4.56 7.26
CA LYS A 129 32.16 -4.08 6.67
C LYS A 129 30.93 -4.81 7.18
N LYS A 130 30.92 -6.15 7.12
CA LYS A 130 29.76 -6.95 7.55
C LYS A 130 29.44 -6.77 9.03
N TYR A 131 30.44 -6.69 9.87
CA TYR A 131 30.26 -6.46 11.29
C TYR A 131 29.66 -5.07 11.55
N TYR A 132 30.22 -4.04 10.93
CA TYR A 132 29.74 -2.68 11.13
C TYR A 132 28.37 -2.46 10.47
N ASP A 133 28.11 -3.05 9.31
CA ASP A 133 26.79 -3.00 8.68
C ASP A 133 25.71 -3.52 9.65
N LEU A 134 25.89 -4.71 10.22
CA LEU A 134 24.94 -5.29 11.16
C LEU A 134 24.83 -4.49 12.45
N THR A 135 25.96 -4.04 13.00
CA THR A 135 25.97 -3.23 14.22
C THR A 135 25.24 -1.90 14.02
N ASN A 136 25.53 -1.19 12.93
CA ASN A 136 24.92 0.12 12.66
C ASN A 136 23.43 0.02 12.36
N ARG A 137 22.95 -1.09 11.76
CA ARG A 137 21.50 -1.38 11.62
C ARG A 137 20.83 -1.47 12.99
N VAL A 138 21.44 -2.20 13.93
CA VAL A 138 20.94 -2.33 15.30
C VAL A 138 20.99 -0.99 16.04
N GLU A 139 22.09 -0.25 15.96
CA GLU A 139 22.21 1.06 16.63
C GLU A 139 21.19 2.07 16.08
N LYS A 140 20.93 2.06 14.77
CA LYS A 140 19.87 2.88 14.20
C LYS A 140 18.49 2.46 14.73
N ALA A 141 18.23 1.16 14.83
CA ALA A 141 16.94 0.66 15.35
C ALA A 141 16.70 1.05 16.81
N LYS A 142 17.72 1.03 17.65
CA LYS A 142 17.65 1.39 19.09
C LYS A 142 17.23 2.83 19.36
N GLN A 143 17.30 3.72 18.36
CA GLN A 143 16.88 5.12 18.50
C GLN A 143 15.36 5.29 18.61
N TYR A 144 14.59 4.23 18.37
CA TYR A 144 13.13 4.25 18.32
C TYR A 144 12.52 3.33 19.38
N SER A 145 11.56 3.87 20.16
CA SER A 145 10.84 3.11 21.19
C SER A 145 9.50 3.77 21.48
N PRO A 146 8.40 3.01 21.60
CA PRO A 146 8.30 1.55 21.40
C PRO A 146 8.38 1.19 19.92
N ALA A 147 8.97 0.04 19.58
CA ALA A 147 9.18 -0.36 18.19
C ALA A 147 9.01 -1.87 17.95
N ILE A 148 8.57 -2.19 16.73
CA ILE A 148 8.64 -3.53 16.15
C ILE A 148 9.73 -3.51 15.07
N PHE A 149 10.65 -4.48 15.10
CA PHE A 149 11.69 -4.63 14.10
C PHE A 149 11.34 -5.76 13.13
N VAL A 150 11.30 -5.45 11.83
CA VAL A 150 11.00 -6.40 10.75
C VAL A 150 12.14 -6.37 9.74
N SER A 151 12.88 -7.48 9.60
CA SER A 151 13.91 -7.63 8.58
C SER A 151 13.36 -8.44 7.39
N ILE A 152 13.60 -7.95 6.17
CA ILE A 152 13.09 -8.52 4.92
C ILE A 152 14.25 -9.15 4.17
N HIS A 153 14.10 -10.43 3.85
CA HIS A 153 15.06 -11.25 3.12
C HIS A 153 14.38 -12.15 2.11
N GLN A 154 15.16 -12.59 1.09
CA GLN A 154 14.77 -13.63 0.15
C GLN A 154 15.67 -14.84 0.35
N ASN A 155 15.09 -15.98 0.74
CA ASN A 155 15.86 -17.20 0.90
C ASN A 155 16.02 -17.94 -0.43
N LYS A 156 17.22 -18.38 -0.75
CA LYS A 156 17.46 -19.34 -1.83
C LYS A 156 17.64 -20.73 -1.25
N PHE A 157 16.70 -21.64 -1.55
CA PHE A 157 16.79 -23.03 -1.16
C PHE A 157 17.12 -23.90 -2.38
N PRO A 158 18.07 -24.84 -2.27
CA PRO A 158 18.45 -25.72 -3.38
C PRO A 158 17.32 -26.71 -3.73
N ILE A 159 16.42 -26.98 -2.82
CA ILE A 159 15.29 -27.89 -3.02
C ILE A 159 14.04 -27.07 -3.29
N ARG A 160 13.50 -27.12 -4.51
CA ARG A 160 12.32 -26.35 -4.97
C ARG A 160 11.05 -26.60 -4.15
N LYS A 161 10.98 -27.68 -3.37
CA LYS A 161 9.88 -28.00 -2.47
C LYS A 161 9.70 -26.94 -1.37
N TYR A 162 10.80 -26.36 -0.90
CA TYR A 162 10.78 -25.37 0.18
C TYR A 162 10.70 -23.96 -0.43
N LYS A 163 9.49 -23.52 -0.72
CA LYS A 163 9.18 -22.19 -1.25
C LYS A 163 8.02 -21.59 -0.46
N GLY A 164 7.86 -20.28 -0.57
CA GLY A 164 6.78 -19.53 0.02
C GLY A 164 7.24 -18.64 1.18
N PHE A 165 6.28 -17.98 1.77
CA PHE A 165 6.51 -17.05 2.87
C PHE A 165 6.90 -17.77 4.16
N GLN A 166 7.93 -17.29 4.83
CA GLN A 166 8.44 -17.83 6.09
C GLN A 166 8.72 -16.69 7.07
N VAL A 167 8.36 -16.88 8.34
CA VAL A 167 8.64 -15.92 9.41
C VAL A 167 9.57 -16.55 10.42
N TYR A 168 10.66 -15.85 10.72
CA TYR A 168 11.60 -16.20 11.77
C TYR A 168 11.45 -15.21 12.93
N CYS A 169 11.26 -15.72 14.14
CA CYS A 169 11.03 -14.90 15.32
C CYS A 169 12.24 -14.90 16.24
N SER A 170 12.49 -13.75 16.87
CA SER A 170 13.48 -13.68 17.95
C SER A 170 13.06 -14.55 19.15
N LYS A 171 14.00 -15.33 19.69
CA LYS A 171 13.78 -16.12 20.90
C LYS A 171 13.80 -15.26 22.17
N ASN A 172 14.32 -14.05 22.08
CA ASN A 172 14.52 -13.15 23.22
C ASN A 172 13.26 -12.40 23.64
N ASN A 173 12.21 -12.43 22.81
CA ASN A 173 10.95 -11.74 23.08
C ASN A 173 9.75 -12.64 22.73
N PRO A 174 8.95 -13.08 23.71
CA PRO A 174 7.77 -13.91 23.46
C PRO A 174 6.73 -13.25 22.54
N GLN A 175 6.63 -11.92 22.52
CA GLN A 175 5.73 -11.18 21.64
C GLN A 175 6.10 -11.37 20.15
N SER A 176 7.38 -11.59 19.87
CA SER A 176 7.82 -11.88 18.49
C SER A 176 7.22 -13.18 17.95
N ALA A 177 7.07 -14.20 18.78
CA ALA A 177 6.47 -15.47 18.38
C ALA A 177 4.98 -15.31 18.07
N LEU A 178 4.25 -14.51 18.86
CA LEU A 178 2.85 -14.20 18.62
C LEU A 178 2.66 -13.46 17.29
N LEU A 179 3.43 -12.39 17.08
CA LEU A 179 3.39 -11.62 15.82
C LEU A 179 3.73 -12.51 14.62
N GLY A 180 4.79 -13.32 14.72
CA GLY A 180 5.20 -14.22 13.66
C GLY A 180 4.15 -15.27 13.33
N THR A 181 3.44 -15.80 14.31
CA THR A 181 2.32 -16.72 14.08
C THR A 181 1.20 -16.03 13.30
N VAL A 182 0.80 -14.84 13.73
CA VAL A 182 -0.25 -14.07 13.03
C VAL A 182 0.16 -13.76 11.58
N MET A 183 1.40 -13.33 11.35
CA MET A 183 1.92 -13.07 10.00
C MET A 183 1.90 -14.34 9.14
N GLN A 184 2.37 -15.48 9.68
CA GLN A 184 2.41 -16.74 8.94
C GLN A 184 1.01 -17.27 8.59
N GLU A 185 0.04 -17.16 9.51
CA GLU A 185 -1.33 -17.58 9.25
C GLU A 185 -2.03 -16.70 8.22
N ASN A 186 -1.82 -15.37 8.27
CA ASN A 186 -2.34 -14.47 7.24
C ASN A 186 -1.69 -14.74 5.88
N ALA A 187 -0.39 -14.99 5.81
CA ALA A 187 0.28 -15.34 4.57
C ALA A 187 -0.31 -16.63 3.95
N LYS A 188 -0.55 -17.67 4.74
CA LYS A 188 -1.20 -18.91 4.26
C LYS A 188 -2.62 -18.68 3.72
N ARG A 189 -3.30 -17.67 4.23
CA ARG A 189 -4.69 -17.37 3.85
C ARG A 189 -4.77 -16.56 2.56
N TYR A 190 -3.80 -15.69 2.30
CA TYR A 190 -3.90 -14.69 1.23
C TYR A 190 -2.84 -14.84 0.12
N LEU A 191 -1.81 -15.67 0.30
CA LEU A 191 -0.77 -16.01 -0.67
C LEU A 191 -0.81 -17.48 -1.08
#